data_91102737e54b6ee428403223723ae4f4
#
_entry.id   91102737e54b6ee428403223723ae4f4
#
_cell.length_a   1.000
_cell.length_b   1.000
_cell.length_c   1.000
_cell.angle_alpha   90.00
_cell.angle_beta   90.00
_cell.angle_gamma   90.00
#
_symmetry.space_group_name_H-M   'P 1'
#
loop_
_entity.id
_entity.type
_entity.pdbx_description
1 polymer ?
#
loop_
_entity_poly.entity_id
_entity_poly.type
_entity_poly.pdbx_seq_one_letter_code
_entity_poly.pdbx_strand_id
1 'polypeptide(L)'
;MKKVMMLGAVACALPLFAKIELATPFSDGMVLQRDREVPVWGKAAPGSEVTVRFAGNTVSVIACKGGCWKVLLPAMSASKEDRTMTVTECEPGWFGSATDELEIKDVLVGEVWMCAGQSNTDCPVWGKGPRYRDGWGAMSLTSVRKPFVRLVKTPLVASEKPRYGYKAVWMKMTEEMMDRYERGERMPSAMGYYYALELANALDIPIGLVDSSWGGTNIDAWTPPSGYEGICQLEKERTWKTISQKDWKEGQKFGPISGFIQQPSMLWNGMVAAYAPMACRGFIWYQGCHNAGEYPRYAVKMHALYNGWAKEFGNPDLKLYFVQLTPWGNPGIANIQMAQAKFEREEKNAGMAVINDVGNLDDIHPNDKRTVAKRLSLFALKRDYGWSQVQENAPTVKDWKVEGDKVRLTFNNTKEIYIYNADRSLDLAMEICGADGVWKPAKVMNAKELTGKKAVGKRKFDGTLVGEGLLIAAEGVAEPKKVRYLHVAPWRGNIYSDRCLPLASFILGE
;
A
#
# COMPACT_ATOMS: atom_id res chain seq x y z
N MET A 1 66.67 38.37 35.55
CA MET A 1 65.31 37.88 35.81
C MET A 1 64.39 38.49 34.72
N LYS A 2 64.10 37.73 33.66
CA LYS A 2 63.17 38.16 32.59
C LYS A 2 61.83 37.54 32.90
N LYS A 3 60.79 38.37 33.14
CA LYS A 3 59.38 37.92 33.26
C LYS A 3 58.85 37.67 31.88
N VAL A 4 58.45 36.44 31.61
CA VAL A 4 57.69 36.06 30.42
C VAL A 4 56.20 36.24 30.78
N MET A 5 55.51 37.18 30.12
CA MET A 5 54.07 37.31 30.14
C MET A 5 53.48 36.27 29.15
N MET A 6 52.78 35.27 29.69
CA MET A 6 51.92 34.36 28.87
C MET A 6 50.62 35.10 28.53
N LEU A 7 50.44 35.49 27.28
CA LEU A 7 49.13 35.85 26.74
C LEU A 7 48.31 34.57 26.54
N GLY A 8 47.30 34.38 27.40
CA GLY A 8 46.27 33.36 27.17
C GLY A 8 45.36 33.76 26.01
N ALA A 9 45.45 33.05 24.88
CA ALA A 9 44.48 33.17 23.82
C ALA A 9 43.15 32.52 24.30
N VAL A 10 42.17 33.33 24.58
CA VAL A 10 40.78 32.87 24.75
C VAL A 10 40.27 32.52 23.35
N ALA A 11 40.27 31.24 23.02
CA ALA A 11 39.58 30.75 21.85
C ALA A 11 38.06 30.93 22.10
N CYS A 12 37.48 31.98 21.55
CA CYS A 12 36.02 32.07 21.38
C CYS A 12 35.63 30.93 20.45
N ALA A 13 35.14 29.83 21.02
CA ALA A 13 34.38 28.86 20.26
C ALA A 13 33.13 29.57 19.74
N LEU A 14 33.13 29.96 18.48
CA LEU A 14 31.92 30.40 17.82
C LEU A 14 30.94 29.23 17.96
N PRO A 15 29.71 29.46 18.46
CA PRO A 15 28.69 28.42 18.47
C PRO A 15 28.47 27.99 17.03
N LEU A 16 28.61 26.67 16.77
CA LEU A 16 28.21 26.07 15.53
C LEU A 16 26.67 26.16 15.53
N PHE A 17 26.11 27.19 14.92
CA PHE A 17 24.69 27.36 14.79
C PHE A 17 24.10 26.13 14.08
N ALA A 18 23.20 25.41 14.73
CA ALA A 18 22.51 24.30 14.12
C ALA A 18 21.56 24.86 13.07
N LYS A 19 21.88 24.65 11.81
CA LYS A 19 21.04 25.08 10.69
C LYS A 19 19.67 24.39 10.77
N ILE A 20 18.59 25.14 10.47
CA ILE A 20 17.25 24.58 10.42
C ILE A 20 17.18 23.41 9.42
N GLU A 21 16.63 22.28 9.86
CA GLU A 21 16.46 21.07 9.07
C GLU A 21 14.99 20.67 9.01
N LEU A 22 14.53 20.30 7.83
CA LEU A 22 13.20 19.71 7.63
C LEU A 22 13.28 18.18 7.56
N ALA A 23 12.21 17.54 8.03
CA ALA A 23 12.07 16.10 7.91
C ALA A 23 11.92 15.64 6.43
N THR A 24 12.06 14.35 6.20
CA THR A 24 12.09 13.70 4.87
C THR A 24 11.03 14.15 3.87
N PRO A 25 9.72 14.27 4.20
CA PRO A 25 8.72 14.53 3.16
C PRO A 25 8.81 15.93 2.56
N PHE A 26 9.48 16.87 3.24
CA PHE A 26 9.48 18.29 2.85
C PHE A 26 10.63 18.62 1.90
N SER A 27 10.31 18.71 0.63
CA SER A 27 11.22 19.15 -0.42
C SER A 27 10.43 19.68 -1.62
N ASP A 28 11.13 20.34 -2.56
CA ASP A 28 10.53 20.90 -3.77
C ASP A 28 9.66 19.87 -4.51
N GLY A 29 8.55 20.34 -5.03
CA GLY A 29 7.58 19.53 -5.78
C GLY A 29 6.64 18.70 -4.91
N MET A 30 6.66 18.81 -3.59
CA MET A 30 5.82 18.01 -2.70
C MET A 30 4.33 18.33 -2.85
N VAL A 31 3.49 17.36 -2.43
CA VAL A 31 2.05 17.54 -2.25
C VAL A 31 1.72 17.40 -0.78
N LEU A 32 0.96 18.38 -0.24
CA LEU A 32 0.42 18.34 1.12
C LEU A 32 -1.02 17.81 1.10
N GLN A 33 -1.40 17.06 2.15
CA GLN A 33 -2.76 16.51 2.26
C GLN A 33 -3.79 17.62 2.45
N ARG A 34 -4.85 17.59 1.63
CA ARG A 34 -6.01 18.51 1.75
C ARG A 34 -6.96 18.11 2.88
N ASP A 35 -7.83 19.05 3.23
CA ASP A 35 -9.03 18.87 4.07
C ASP A 35 -8.74 18.30 5.49
N ARG A 36 -7.52 18.51 5.98
CA ARG A 36 -7.12 18.20 7.36
C ARG A 36 -5.88 19.00 7.75
N GLU A 37 -5.60 19.07 9.06
CA GLU A 37 -4.36 19.67 9.56
C GLU A 37 -3.14 18.94 9.00
N VAL A 38 -2.11 19.73 8.64
CA VAL A 38 -0.86 19.23 8.05
C VAL A 38 0.28 19.46 9.04
N PRO A 39 0.83 18.40 9.65
CA PRO A 39 2.04 18.51 10.46
C PRO A 39 3.22 18.90 9.56
N VAL A 40 4.00 19.90 10.02
CA VAL A 40 5.32 20.23 9.48
C VAL A 40 6.31 20.18 10.63
N TRP A 41 7.42 19.47 10.46
CA TRP A 41 8.36 19.21 11.55
C TRP A 41 9.81 19.11 11.08
N GLY A 42 10.73 19.24 12.03
CA GLY A 42 12.14 19.18 11.75
C GLY A 42 13.00 19.37 12.98
N LYS A 43 14.21 19.90 12.78
CA LYS A 43 15.15 20.28 13.82
C LYS A 43 15.57 21.74 13.66
N ALA A 44 15.89 22.39 14.75
CA ALA A 44 16.40 23.75 14.84
C ALA A 44 17.27 23.90 16.09
N ALA A 45 17.88 25.02 16.33
CA ALA A 45 18.60 25.28 17.57
C ALA A 45 17.62 25.18 18.75
N PRO A 46 18.03 24.56 19.89
CA PRO A 46 17.17 24.48 21.08
C PRO A 46 16.72 25.84 21.57
N GLY A 47 15.40 26.01 21.73
CA GLY A 47 14.82 27.28 22.22
C GLY A 47 14.57 28.31 21.10
N SER A 48 14.95 28.05 19.85
CA SER A 48 14.63 28.95 18.73
C SER A 48 13.14 28.97 18.46
N GLU A 49 12.61 30.08 18.00
CA GLU A 49 11.29 30.19 17.43
C GLU A 49 11.35 29.78 15.94
N VAL A 50 10.58 28.76 15.57
CA VAL A 50 10.44 28.31 14.19
C VAL A 50 9.07 28.73 13.68
N THR A 51 9.06 29.45 12.55
CA THR A 51 7.84 29.93 11.89
C THR A 51 7.71 29.30 10.50
N VAL A 52 6.56 28.71 10.22
CA VAL A 52 6.20 28.15 8.90
C VAL A 52 5.14 29.04 8.26
N ARG A 53 5.38 29.48 7.01
CA ARG A 53 4.44 30.23 6.18
C ARG A 53 4.09 29.47 4.93
N PHE A 54 2.81 29.23 4.69
CA PHE A 54 2.33 28.55 3.50
C PHE A 54 0.87 28.89 3.20
N ALA A 55 0.56 29.20 1.93
CA ALA A 55 -0.81 29.43 1.44
C ALA A 55 -1.61 30.46 2.29
N GLY A 56 -0.96 31.53 2.71
CA GLY A 56 -1.55 32.58 3.56
C GLY A 56 -1.60 32.28 5.05
N ASN A 57 -1.22 31.06 5.47
CA ASN A 57 -1.16 30.67 6.86
C ASN A 57 0.23 30.92 7.43
N THR A 58 0.29 31.32 8.70
CA THR A 58 1.53 31.49 9.48
C THR A 58 1.35 30.83 10.82
N VAL A 59 2.25 29.91 11.18
CA VAL A 59 2.25 29.18 12.46
C VAL A 59 3.66 29.13 13.01
N SER A 60 3.80 29.28 14.34
CA SER A 60 5.11 29.29 15.02
C SER A 60 5.12 28.34 16.20
N VAL A 61 6.31 27.88 16.57
CA VAL A 61 6.56 27.05 17.77
C VAL A 61 7.99 27.28 18.27
N ILE A 62 8.21 27.07 19.55
CA ILE A 62 9.56 27.03 20.12
C ILE A 62 10.13 25.62 20.04
N ALA A 63 11.31 25.48 19.46
CA ALA A 63 12.01 24.19 19.36
C ALA A 63 12.34 23.68 20.79
N CYS A 64 12.12 22.38 21.01
CA CYS A 64 12.35 21.75 22.31
C CYS A 64 13.85 21.75 22.69
N LYS A 65 14.18 21.37 23.95
CA LYS A 65 15.58 21.27 24.44
C LYS A 65 16.45 20.30 23.57
N GLY A 66 15.82 19.36 22.83
CA GLY A 66 16.51 18.48 21.90
C GLY A 66 16.58 19.01 20.47
N GLY A 67 16.13 20.25 20.22
CA GLY A 67 16.10 20.88 18.91
C GLY A 67 14.93 20.42 18.02
N CYS A 68 14.03 19.52 18.47
CA CYS A 68 12.89 19.09 17.69
C CYS A 68 11.77 20.13 17.73
N TRP A 69 11.11 20.34 16.59
CA TRP A 69 9.95 21.20 16.49
C TRP A 69 8.88 20.56 15.59
N LYS A 70 7.63 20.92 15.83
CA LYS A 70 6.48 20.53 15.00
C LYS A 70 5.39 21.60 15.10
N VAL A 71 4.87 22.03 13.96
CA VAL A 71 3.68 22.87 13.83
C VAL A 71 2.57 22.14 13.09
N LEU A 72 1.34 22.65 13.19
CA LEU A 72 0.19 22.18 12.44
C LEU A 72 -0.31 23.32 11.56
N LEU A 73 -0.19 23.19 10.24
CA LEU A 73 -0.88 24.06 9.31
C LEU A 73 -2.37 23.71 9.32
N PRO A 74 -3.29 24.69 9.25
CA PRO A 74 -4.72 24.41 9.19
C PRO A 74 -5.10 23.64 7.93
N ALA A 75 -6.28 23.03 7.94
CA ALA A 75 -6.85 22.34 6.79
C ALA A 75 -6.96 23.28 5.58
N MET A 76 -6.53 22.80 4.41
CA MET A 76 -6.51 23.54 3.16
C MET A 76 -7.27 22.78 2.07
N SER A 77 -7.94 23.49 1.18
CA SER A 77 -8.56 22.91 -0.01
C SER A 77 -7.51 22.55 -1.07
N ALA A 78 -7.84 21.58 -1.93
CA ALA A 78 -6.97 21.20 -3.05
C ALA A 78 -6.66 22.39 -3.96
N SER A 79 -5.41 22.49 -4.41
CA SER A 79 -4.94 23.54 -5.30
C SER A 79 -3.81 23.05 -6.19
N LYS A 80 -3.91 23.33 -7.50
CA LYS A 80 -2.84 23.12 -8.48
C LYS A 80 -1.90 24.31 -8.59
N GLU A 81 -2.14 25.36 -7.82
CA GLU A 81 -1.29 26.54 -7.77
C GLU A 81 0.06 26.20 -7.15
N ASP A 82 1.12 26.47 -7.87
CA ASP A 82 2.50 26.35 -7.41
C ASP A 82 2.78 27.43 -6.35
N ARG A 83 3.07 26.97 -5.13
CA ARG A 83 3.32 27.85 -3.97
C ARG A 83 4.65 27.52 -3.33
N THR A 84 5.23 28.52 -2.69
CA THR A 84 6.44 28.36 -1.85
C THR A 84 6.04 28.25 -0.40
N MET A 85 6.59 27.27 0.30
CA MET A 85 6.57 27.19 1.77
C MET A 85 7.87 27.79 2.28
N THR A 86 7.76 28.74 3.22
CA THR A 86 8.92 29.36 3.86
C THR A 86 8.96 28.88 5.32
N VAL A 87 10.14 28.45 5.78
CA VAL A 87 10.40 28.06 7.16
C VAL A 87 11.57 28.90 7.66
N THR A 88 11.31 29.71 8.71
CA THR A 88 12.31 30.61 9.31
C THR A 88 12.61 30.18 10.72
N GLU A 89 13.85 30.35 11.13
CA GLU A 89 14.33 30.18 12.49
C GLU A 89 14.77 31.55 13.07
N CYS A 90 14.37 31.81 14.30
CA CYS A 90 14.85 32.97 15.08
C CYS A 90 15.44 32.44 16.39
N GLU A 91 16.76 32.57 16.56
CA GLU A 91 17.44 32.10 17.75
C GLU A 91 17.17 33.02 18.97
N PRO A 92 17.25 32.46 20.21
CA PRO A 92 17.10 33.25 21.42
C PRO A 92 18.10 34.40 21.48
N GLY A 93 17.61 35.63 21.76
CA GLY A 93 18.42 36.82 21.79
C GLY A 93 18.51 37.62 20.49
N TRP A 94 18.00 37.10 19.37
CA TRP A 94 17.88 37.78 18.08
C TRP A 94 16.46 38.29 17.87
N PHE A 95 16.17 39.47 18.38
CA PHE A 95 14.83 40.05 18.33
C PHE A 95 14.47 40.49 16.91
N GLY A 96 13.46 39.81 16.32
CA GLY A 96 12.80 40.24 15.06
C GLY A 96 13.53 39.94 13.76
N SER A 97 14.67 39.25 13.79
CA SER A 97 15.38 38.81 12.55
C SER A 97 15.52 37.32 12.50
N ALA A 98 15.21 36.73 11.35
CA ALA A 98 15.47 35.33 11.09
C ALA A 98 16.99 35.09 11.08
N THR A 99 17.45 34.03 11.77
CA THR A 99 18.84 33.59 11.80
C THR A 99 19.12 32.57 10.69
N ASP A 100 18.10 31.82 10.27
CA ASP A 100 18.13 30.91 9.11
C ASP A 100 16.76 30.85 8.43
N GLU A 101 16.76 30.57 7.12
CA GLU A 101 15.54 30.46 6.32
C GLU A 101 15.67 29.36 5.25
N LEU A 102 14.61 28.57 5.10
CA LEU A 102 14.45 27.57 4.06
C LEU A 102 13.23 27.86 3.22
N GLU A 103 13.37 27.78 1.90
CA GLU A 103 12.27 27.81 0.96
C GLU A 103 12.09 26.42 0.31
N ILE A 104 10.85 25.96 0.24
CA ILE A 104 10.42 24.78 -0.49
C ILE A 104 9.49 25.25 -1.59
N LYS A 105 9.86 24.99 -2.84
CA LYS A 105 9.18 25.47 -4.03
C LYS A 105 8.28 24.41 -4.66
N ASP A 106 7.36 24.85 -5.52
CA ASP A 106 6.44 23.96 -6.26
C ASP A 106 5.62 23.06 -5.34
N VAL A 107 5.11 23.63 -4.22
CA VAL A 107 4.28 22.93 -3.24
C VAL A 107 2.82 22.99 -3.65
N LEU A 108 2.19 21.82 -3.82
CA LEU A 108 0.78 21.68 -4.15
C LEU A 108 -0.02 21.18 -2.93
N VAL A 109 -1.34 21.38 -2.98
CA VAL A 109 -2.28 20.81 -1.99
C VAL A 109 -3.21 19.84 -2.71
N GLY A 110 -3.28 18.60 -2.23
CA GLY A 110 -4.08 17.55 -2.87
C GLY A 110 -4.27 16.31 -2.00
N GLU A 111 -4.42 15.16 -2.61
CA GLU A 111 -4.50 13.89 -1.89
C GLU A 111 -3.13 13.24 -1.79
N VAL A 112 -2.75 12.81 -0.59
CA VAL A 112 -1.49 12.11 -0.35
C VAL A 112 -1.77 10.66 0.05
N TRP A 113 -1.12 9.74 -0.64
CA TRP A 113 -1.20 8.30 -0.40
C TRP A 113 0.19 7.70 -0.22
N MET A 114 0.26 6.63 0.54
CA MET A 114 1.46 5.80 0.60
C MET A 114 1.24 4.50 -0.18
N CYS A 115 2.30 3.99 -0.79
CA CYS A 115 2.33 2.72 -1.50
C CYS A 115 3.42 1.85 -0.87
N ALA A 116 3.05 0.69 -0.32
CA ALA A 116 4.01 -0.15 0.38
C ALA A 116 3.77 -1.65 0.16
N GLY A 117 4.78 -2.46 0.43
CA GLY A 117 4.71 -3.90 0.27
C GLY A 117 5.99 -4.52 -0.29
N GLN A 118 5.83 -5.71 -0.89
CA GLN A 118 6.96 -6.48 -1.42
C GLN A 118 7.10 -6.37 -2.94
N SER A 119 7.72 -7.36 -3.60
CA SER A 119 8.09 -7.34 -5.02
C SER A 119 6.96 -6.95 -5.99
N ASN A 120 5.73 -7.36 -5.72
CA ASN A 120 4.58 -6.97 -6.55
C ASN A 120 4.23 -5.48 -6.45
N THR A 121 4.54 -4.84 -5.32
CA THR A 121 4.50 -3.39 -5.16
C THR A 121 5.75 -2.73 -5.74
N ASP A 122 6.93 -3.29 -5.46
CA ASP A 122 8.23 -2.76 -5.90
C ASP A 122 8.47 -2.87 -7.43
N CYS A 123 7.63 -3.62 -8.13
CA CYS A 123 7.65 -3.73 -9.59
C CYS A 123 7.52 -2.33 -10.21
N PRO A 124 8.58 -1.82 -10.89
CA PRO A 124 8.56 -0.46 -11.39
C PRO A 124 7.63 -0.30 -12.60
N VAL A 125 7.14 0.91 -12.82
CA VAL A 125 6.31 1.24 -13.99
C VAL A 125 7.04 1.00 -15.32
N TRP A 126 8.37 1.03 -15.32
CA TRP A 126 9.23 0.66 -16.41
C TRP A 126 10.53 0.06 -15.88
N GLY A 127 11.04 -1.00 -16.53
CA GLY A 127 12.25 -1.68 -16.09
C GLY A 127 12.90 -2.54 -17.18
N LYS A 128 14.14 -2.98 -16.94
CA LYS A 128 14.86 -3.90 -17.84
C LYS A 128 14.45 -5.35 -17.53
N GLY A 129 14.06 -6.08 -18.56
CA GLY A 129 13.75 -7.51 -18.45
C GLY A 129 12.25 -7.84 -18.67
N PRO A 130 11.94 -9.12 -18.97
CA PRO A 130 10.59 -9.55 -19.37
C PRO A 130 9.54 -9.37 -18.27
N ARG A 131 9.93 -9.46 -16.99
CA ARG A 131 9.03 -9.30 -15.83
C ARG A 131 8.49 -7.88 -15.65
N TYR A 132 9.17 -6.88 -16.23
CA TYR A 132 8.88 -5.46 -16.07
C TYR A 132 8.40 -4.80 -17.37
N ARG A 133 8.14 -5.62 -18.39
CA ARG A 133 7.62 -5.14 -19.67
C ARG A 133 6.11 -5.17 -19.67
N ASP A 134 5.52 -4.30 -18.88
CA ASP A 134 4.18 -3.83 -19.18
C ASP A 134 4.30 -2.88 -20.38
N GLY A 135 3.82 -3.31 -21.57
CA GLY A 135 3.85 -2.45 -22.76
C GLY A 135 3.10 -1.12 -22.57
N TRP A 136 2.16 -1.07 -21.63
CA TRP A 136 1.48 0.14 -21.20
C TRP A 136 2.38 1.08 -20.41
N GLY A 137 3.33 0.57 -19.62
CA GLY A 137 4.26 1.37 -18.84
C GLY A 137 5.09 2.31 -19.71
N ALA A 138 5.73 1.79 -20.75
CA ALA A 138 6.51 2.59 -21.69
C ALA A 138 5.66 3.67 -22.37
N MET A 139 4.51 3.29 -22.93
CA MET A 139 3.61 4.21 -23.58
C MET A 139 3.06 5.27 -22.61
N SER A 140 2.78 4.89 -21.37
CA SER A 140 2.31 5.79 -20.33
C SER A 140 3.37 6.84 -19.97
N LEU A 141 4.62 6.41 -19.74
CA LEU A 141 5.73 7.32 -19.41
C LEU A 141 6.03 8.34 -20.53
N THR A 142 5.84 7.95 -21.80
CA THR A 142 6.11 8.82 -22.94
C THR A 142 4.92 9.71 -23.33
N SER A 143 3.70 9.37 -22.94
CA SER A 143 2.47 10.06 -23.39
C SER A 143 1.70 10.77 -22.27
N VAL A 144 1.82 10.33 -21.01
CA VAL A 144 1.10 10.93 -19.90
C VAL A 144 1.78 12.22 -19.44
N ARG A 145 0.99 13.30 -19.37
CA ARG A 145 1.41 14.62 -18.87
C ARG A 145 0.49 15.04 -17.74
N LYS A 146 0.87 14.69 -16.51
CA LYS A 146 0.13 15.06 -15.29
C LYS A 146 1.08 15.76 -14.30
N PRO A 147 1.50 17.01 -14.58
CA PRO A 147 2.51 17.70 -13.78
C PRO A 147 2.10 17.96 -12.33
N PHE A 148 0.81 17.84 -11.99
CA PHE A 148 0.29 17.93 -10.63
C PHE A 148 0.23 16.57 -9.90
N VAL A 149 0.63 15.49 -10.56
CA VAL A 149 0.89 14.19 -9.88
C VAL A 149 2.36 14.09 -9.56
N ARG A 150 2.65 13.82 -8.30
CA ARG A 150 4.01 13.75 -7.74
C ARG A 150 4.24 12.40 -7.09
N LEU A 151 5.37 11.80 -7.36
CA LEU A 151 5.74 10.47 -6.88
C LEU A 151 7.10 10.50 -6.19
N VAL A 152 7.21 9.87 -5.03
CA VAL A 152 8.50 9.68 -4.34
C VAL A 152 8.82 8.19 -4.32
N LYS A 153 10.05 7.82 -4.68
CA LYS A 153 10.59 6.47 -4.45
C LYS A 153 11.56 6.49 -3.28
N THR A 154 11.19 5.85 -2.19
CA THR A 154 12.01 5.74 -0.99
C THR A 154 13.26 4.89 -1.26
N PRO A 155 14.46 5.31 -0.81
CA PRO A 155 15.66 4.47 -0.86
C PRO A 155 15.48 3.17 -0.08
N LEU A 156 16.12 2.08 -0.53
CA LEU A 156 16.12 0.80 0.19
C LEU A 156 17.06 0.89 1.40
N VAL A 157 16.48 1.03 2.56
CA VAL A 157 17.21 1.13 3.82
C VAL A 157 16.53 0.27 4.88
N ALA A 158 17.25 -0.69 5.45
CA ALA A 158 16.89 -1.37 6.68
C ALA A 158 17.60 -0.69 7.86
N SER A 159 16.90 -0.50 8.98
CA SER A 159 17.46 0.21 10.14
C SER A 159 16.97 -0.38 11.46
N GLU A 160 17.88 -0.51 12.42
CA GLU A 160 17.58 -0.97 13.77
C GLU A 160 16.76 0.07 14.57
N LYS A 161 16.84 1.34 14.17
CA LYS A 161 16.16 2.47 14.81
C LYS A 161 15.46 3.34 13.76
N PRO A 162 14.36 4.02 14.10
CA PRO A 162 13.72 4.96 13.20
C PRO A 162 14.70 5.98 12.65
N ARG A 163 14.75 6.13 11.34
CA ARG A 163 15.55 7.15 10.66
C ARG A 163 14.79 8.44 10.57
N TYR A 164 15.51 9.54 10.74
CA TYR A 164 14.93 10.87 10.67
C TYR A 164 14.98 11.51 9.30
N GLY A 165 15.81 10.99 8.39
CA GLY A 165 15.90 11.68 7.12
C GLY A 165 16.76 11.02 6.06
N TYR A 166 16.26 11.12 4.89
CA TYR A 166 16.93 11.11 3.60
C TYR A 166 16.19 12.15 2.74
N LYS A 167 16.85 12.71 1.75
CA LYS A 167 16.20 13.68 0.89
C LYS A 167 15.16 12.97 0.02
N ALA A 168 13.88 13.25 0.25
CA ALA A 168 12.82 12.86 -0.67
C ALA A 168 12.97 13.66 -1.99
N VAL A 169 12.74 12.99 -3.11
CA VAL A 169 12.73 13.62 -4.43
C VAL A 169 11.36 13.37 -5.05
N TRP A 170 10.56 14.43 -5.14
CA TRP A 170 9.24 14.38 -5.76
C TRP A 170 9.36 14.46 -7.28
N MET A 171 9.08 13.35 -7.95
CA MET A 171 9.11 13.24 -9.41
C MET A 171 7.76 13.63 -10.00
N LYS A 172 7.75 14.53 -10.97
CA LYS A 172 6.54 14.87 -11.74
C LYS A 172 6.17 13.71 -12.67
N MET A 173 4.87 13.44 -12.83
CA MET A 173 4.39 12.47 -13.82
C MET A 173 4.40 13.10 -15.22
N THR A 174 5.61 13.28 -15.75
CA THR A 174 5.92 13.90 -17.03
C THR A 174 7.07 13.14 -17.70
N GLU A 175 7.58 13.63 -18.85
CA GLU A 175 8.78 13.11 -19.52
C GLU A 175 10.01 13.04 -18.62
N GLU A 176 10.11 13.88 -17.60
CA GLU A 176 11.19 13.83 -16.60
C GLU A 176 11.38 12.45 -15.97
N MET A 177 10.32 11.66 -15.87
CA MET A 177 10.44 10.28 -15.37
C MET A 177 11.26 9.39 -16.30
N MET A 178 11.19 9.59 -17.63
CA MET A 178 12.02 8.85 -18.59
C MET A 178 13.49 9.26 -18.47
N ASP A 179 13.76 10.56 -18.37
CA ASP A 179 15.12 11.05 -18.19
C ASP A 179 15.79 10.48 -16.93
N ARG A 180 15.01 10.35 -15.84
CA ARG A 180 15.47 9.73 -14.59
C ARG A 180 15.75 8.24 -14.76
N TYR A 181 14.86 7.52 -15.46
CA TYR A 181 15.08 6.11 -15.77
C TYR A 181 16.34 5.90 -16.61
N GLU A 182 16.56 6.72 -17.62
CA GLU A 182 17.77 6.66 -18.47
C GLU A 182 19.06 6.90 -17.67
N ARG A 183 19.00 7.76 -16.66
CA ARG A 183 20.09 7.95 -15.69
C ARG A 183 20.27 6.78 -14.70
N GLY A 184 19.43 5.74 -14.78
CA GLY A 184 19.50 4.57 -13.90
C GLY A 184 18.89 4.75 -12.52
N GLU A 185 18.07 5.79 -12.32
CA GLU A 185 17.33 6.01 -11.07
C GLU A 185 16.23 4.95 -10.90
N ARG A 186 15.92 4.58 -9.65
CA ARG A 186 14.82 3.65 -9.37
C ARG A 186 13.48 4.31 -9.68
N MET A 187 12.67 3.62 -10.50
CA MET A 187 11.33 4.08 -10.85
C MET A 187 10.31 3.72 -9.76
N PRO A 188 9.26 4.55 -9.59
CA PRO A 188 8.16 4.23 -8.70
C PRO A 188 7.43 2.94 -9.10
N SER A 189 6.72 2.38 -8.12
CA SER A 189 5.80 1.26 -8.28
C SER A 189 4.84 1.46 -9.46
N ALA A 190 4.73 0.48 -10.35
CA ALA A 190 3.72 0.48 -11.41
C ALA A 190 2.30 0.54 -10.82
N MET A 191 2.04 -0.23 -9.75
CA MET A 191 0.76 -0.18 -9.04
C MET A 191 0.49 1.23 -8.50
N GLY A 192 1.47 1.82 -7.81
CA GLY A 192 1.35 3.18 -7.26
C GLY A 192 1.17 4.24 -8.36
N TYR A 193 1.95 4.15 -9.44
CA TYR A 193 1.84 5.04 -10.60
C TYR A 193 0.44 5.03 -11.21
N TYR A 194 -0.10 3.84 -11.52
CA TYR A 194 -1.43 3.74 -12.11
C TYR A 194 -2.54 4.12 -11.13
N TYR A 195 -2.37 3.84 -9.83
CA TYR A 195 -3.30 4.28 -8.80
C TYR A 195 -3.39 5.81 -8.74
N ALA A 196 -2.25 6.49 -8.68
CA ALA A 196 -2.20 7.95 -8.70
C ALA A 196 -2.80 8.54 -10.00
N LEU A 197 -2.56 7.89 -11.14
CA LEU A 197 -3.12 8.30 -12.43
C LEU A 197 -4.66 8.14 -12.46
N GLU A 198 -5.20 7.01 -11.97
CA GLU A 198 -6.66 6.79 -11.90
C GLU A 198 -7.33 7.86 -11.00
N LEU A 199 -6.75 8.16 -9.83
CA LEU A 199 -7.27 9.22 -8.95
C LEU A 199 -7.15 10.61 -9.60
N ALA A 200 -6.02 10.94 -10.22
CA ALA A 200 -5.83 12.22 -10.88
C ALA A 200 -6.81 12.45 -12.04
N ASN A 201 -7.12 11.38 -12.79
CA ASN A 201 -8.10 11.44 -13.87
C ASN A 201 -9.54 11.58 -13.37
N ALA A 202 -9.85 10.97 -12.22
CA ALA A 202 -11.18 10.99 -11.64
C ALA A 202 -11.48 12.29 -10.89
N LEU A 203 -10.52 12.83 -10.15
CA LEU A 203 -10.72 13.93 -9.21
C LEU A 203 -10.26 15.28 -9.75
N ASP A 204 -9.36 15.28 -10.73
CA ASP A 204 -8.74 16.48 -11.32
C ASP A 204 -8.07 17.42 -10.28
N ILE A 205 -7.42 16.84 -9.26
CA ILE A 205 -6.68 17.53 -8.20
C ILE A 205 -5.24 17.00 -8.12
N PRO A 206 -4.32 17.68 -7.41
CA PRO A 206 -2.99 17.17 -7.16
C PRO A 206 -3.02 15.83 -6.38
N ILE A 207 -2.14 14.91 -6.79
CA ILE A 207 -1.96 13.62 -6.13
C ILE A 207 -0.49 13.45 -5.78
N GLY A 208 -0.21 13.25 -4.50
CA GLY A 208 1.09 12.86 -3.99
C GLY A 208 1.11 11.38 -3.62
N LEU A 209 2.13 10.63 -4.03
CA LEU A 209 2.29 9.23 -3.68
C LEU A 209 3.71 8.93 -3.23
N VAL A 210 3.85 8.39 -2.01
CA VAL A 210 5.12 7.94 -1.45
C VAL A 210 5.23 6.42 -1.59
N ASP A 211 6.17 5.95 -2.40
CA ASP A 211 6.44 4.53 -2.61
C ASP A 211 7.57 4.06 -1.70
N SER A 212 7.20 3.28 -0.68
CA SER A 212 8.09 2.57 0.24
C SER A 212 7.89 1.07 0.07
N SER A 213 8.58 0.44 -0.88
CA SER A 213 8.44 -0.97 -1.21
C SER A 213 9.79 -1.66 -1.40
N TRP A 214 9.86 -2.95 -1.01
CA TRP A 214 11.09 -3.77 -1.15
C TRP A 214 10.73 -5.25 -1.40
N GLY A 215 11.21 -5.79 -2.51
CA GLY A 215 10.96 -7.17 -2.91
C GLY A 215 11.44 -8.22 -1.90
N GLY A 216 10.69 -9.34 -1.77
CA GLY A 216 11.05 -10.47 -0.91
C GLY A 216 10.92 -10.24 0.59
N THR A 217 10.13 -9.26 1.03
CA THR A 217 10.01 -8.89 2.46
C THR A 217 8.73 -9.40 3.11
N ASN A 218 8.82 -9.73 4.41
CA ASN A 218 7.68 -10.12 5.24
C ASN A 218 6.95 -8.89 5.80
N ILE A 219 5.75 -9.10 6.36
CA ILE A 219 4.94 -8.03 6.95
C ILE A 219 5.55 -7.46 8.24
N ASP A 220 6.25 -8.30 9.02
CA ASP A 220 6.82 -7.90 10.32
C ASP A 220 7.86 -6.80 10.18
N ALA A 221 8.66 -6.83 9.12
CA ALA A 221 9.65 -5.80 8.86
C ALA A 221 9.05 -4.40 8.66
N TRP A 222 7.79 -4.33 8.22
CA TRP A 222 7.04 -3.09 7.95
C TRP A 222 6.17 -2.63 9.12
N THR A 223 5.99 -3.48 10.14
CA THR A 223 5.14 -3.19 11.29
C THR A 223 5.92 -2.41 12.34
N PRO A 224 5.49 -1.21 12.78
CA PRO A 224 6.13 -0.48 13.86
C PRO A 224 5.99 -1.22 15.20
N PRO A 225 6.88 -0.98 16.18
CA PRO A 225 6.77 -1.60 17.50
C PRO A 225 5.40 -1.37 18.17
N SER A 226 4.82 -0.19 17.99
CA SER A 226 3.50 0.18 18.51
C SER A 226 2.35 -0.68 17.95
N GLY A 227 2.55 -1.30 16.79
CA GLY A 227 1.55 -2.18 16.17
C GLY A 227 1.39 -3.53 16.88
N TYR A 228 2.40 -3.97 17.63
CA TYR A 228 2.35 -5.24 18.37
C TYR A 228 1.76 -5.10 19.77
N GLU A 229 1.53 -3.87 20.25
CA GLU A 229 1.01 -3.61 21.59
C GLU A 229 -0.38 -4.23 21.79
N GLY A 230 -0.56 -4.96 22.90
CA GLY A 230 -1.83 -5.58 23.26
C GLY A 230 -2.21 -6.84 22.47
N ILE A 231 -1.37 -7.32 21.53
CA ILE A 231 -1.64 -8.50 20.72
C ILE A 231 -0.82 -9.69 21.24
N CYS A 232 -1.41 -10.50 22.13
CA CYS A 232 -0.70 -11.63 22.75
C CYS A 232 -0.23 -12.71 21.76
N GLN A 233 -0.92 -12.89 20.63
CA GLN A 233 -0.51 -13.80 19.55
C GLN A 233 0.81 -13.37 18.87
N LEU A 234 1.23 -12.12 19.03
CA LEU A 234 2.44 -11.54 18.44
C LEU A 234 3.47 -11.15 19.51
N GLU A 235 3.42 -11.80 20.67
CA GLU A 235 4.35 -11.53 21.79
C GLU A 235 5.82 -11.75 21.39
N LYS A 236 6.10 -12.73 20.54
CA LYS A 236 7.44 -12.99 20.02
C LYS A 236 7.97 -11.81 19.19
N GLU A 237 7.13 -11.25 18.35
CA GLU A 237 7.45 -10.07 17.53
C GLU A 237 7.63 -8.84 18.40
N ARG A 238 6.74 -8.63 19.35
CA ARG A 238 6.76 -7.52 20.32
C ARG A 238 8.03 -7.51 21.20
N THR A 239 8.46 -8.68 21.65
CA THR A 239 9.62 -8.83 22.55
C THR A 239 10.92 -9.11 21.80
N TRP A 240 10.90 -9.15 20.47
CA TRP A 240 12.07 -9.40 19.67
C TRP A 240 13.17 -8.37 19.92
N LYS A 241 14.35 -8.86 20.30
CA LYS A 241 15.55 -8.03 20.38
C LYS A 241 16.22 -8.02 19.02
N THR A 242 16.23 -6.86 18.38
CA THR A 242 16.86 -6.67 17.07
C THR A 242 18.34 -7.05 17.14
N ILE A 243 18.77 -7.95 16.27
CA ILE A 243 20.15 -8.34 16.10
C ILE A 243 20.78 -7.37 15.11
N SER A 244 21.89 -6.74 15.46
CA SER A 244 22.57 -5.77 14.61
C SER A 244 23.13 -6.43 13.35
N GLN A 245 23.32 -5.64 12.28
CA GLN A 245 23.86 -6.19 11.02
C GLN A 245 25.23 -6.85 11.21
N LYS A 246 26.10 -6.28 12.06
CA LYS A 246 27.42 -6.84 12.38
C LYS A 246 27.38 -8.16 13.13
N ASP A 247 26.32 -8.39 13.93
CA ASP A 247 26.14 -9.58 14.75
C ASP A 247 25.27 -10.64 14.06
N TRP A 248 24.67 -10.31 12.91
CA TRP A 248 23.83 -11.21 12.14
C TRP A 248 24.65 -12.32 11.50
N LYS A 249 24.32 -13.57 11.81
CA LYS A 249 24.99 -14.75 11.22
C LYS A 249 24.19 -15.25 10.01
N GLU A 250 24.90 -15.72 8.99
CA GLU A 250 24.27 -16.35 7.84
C GLU A 250 23.34 -17.51 8.29
N GLY A 251 22.15 -17.59 7.71
CA GLY A 251 21.14 -18.58 8.07
C GLY A 251 20.32 -18.30 9.32
N GLN A 252 20.58 -17.25 10.10
CA GLN A 252 19.68 -16.82 11.16
C GLN A 252 18.29 -16.50 10.61
N LYS A 253 17.26 -16.86 11.40
CA LYS A 253 15.85 -16.70 11.00
C LYS A 253 15.05 -15.96 12.06
N PHE A 254 14.14 -15.13 11.59
CA PHE A 254 13.01 -14.67 12.37
C PHE A 254 11.80 -15.56 11.99
N GLY A 255 11.37 -16.47 12.89
CA GLY A 255 10.37 -17.47 12.53
C GLY A 255 10.86 -18.41 11.41
N PRO A 256 10.03 -18.69 10.40
CA PRO A 256 10.41 -19.46 9.21
C PRO A 256 11.28 -18.66 8.23
N ILE A 257 11.43 -17.35 8.42
CA ILE A 257 11.99 -16.41 7.47
C ILE A 257 13.46 -16.13 7.80
N SER A 258 14.31 -16.07 6.77
CA SER A 258 15.72 -15.76 6.87
C SER A 258 16.03 -14.36 6.32
N GLY A 259 17.16 -13.81 6.75
CA GLY A 259 17.65 -12.51 6.27
C GLY A 259 17.52 -11.40 7.31
N PHE A 260 18.58 -10.58 7.40
CA PHE A 260 18.69 -9.47 8.35
C PHE A 260 17.51 -8.50 8.29
N ILE A 261 17.07 -8.15 7.09
CA ILE A 261 16.00 -7.18 6.86
C ILE A 261 14.60 -7.68 7.26
N GLN A 262 14.46 -8.97 7.57
CA GLN A 262 13.17 -9.60 7.89
C GLN A 262 12.77 -9.47 9.37
N GLN A 263 13.67 -8.95 10.19
CA GLN A 263 13.37 -8.73 11.61
C GLN A 263 12.26 -7.67 11.78
N PRO A 264 11.46 -7.76 12.86
CA PRO A 264 10.40 -6.80 13.12
C PRO A 264 10.89 -5.35 13.05
N SER A 265 10.10 -4.51 12.40
CA SER A 265 10.27 -3.07 12.28
C SER A 265 11.49 -2.57 11.48
N MET A 266 12.31 -3.44 10.90
CA MET A 266 13.54 -3.02 10.19
C MET A 266 13.25 -2.08 9.01
N LEU A 267 12.22 -2.36 8.23
CA LEU A 267 11.83 -1.55 7.07
C LEU A 267 10.89 -0.40 7.47
N TRP A 268 10.09 -0.60 8.50
CA TRP A 268 9.41 0.53 9.14
C TRP A 268 10.43 1.60 9.54
N ASN A 269 11.42 1.22 10.34
CA ASN A 269 12.45 2.14 10.84
C ASN A 269 13.26 2.80 9.71
N GLY A 270 13.60 2.02 8.67
CA GLY A 270 14.47 2.47 7.59
C GLY A 270 13.77 3.26 6.49
N MET A 271 12.48 2.97 6.22
CA MET A 271 11.82 3.46 5.01
C MET A 271 10.52 4.22 5.27
N VAL A 272 9.81 3.95 6.37
CA VAL A 272 8.47 4.52 6.62
C VAL A 272 8.48 5.55 7.72
N ALA A 273 9.18 5.29 8.84
CA ALA A 273 9.20 6.14 10.02
C ALA A 273 9.60 7.60 9.72
N ALA A 274 10.45 7.82 8.71
CA ALA A 274 10.88 9.15 8.29
C ALA A 274 9.72 10.01 7.72
N TYR A 275 8.62 9.39 7.31
CA TYR A 275 7.42 10.08 6.84
C TYR A 275 6.39 10.31 7.93
N ALA A 276 6.42 9.56 9.01
CA ALA A 276 5.48 9.77 10.12
C ALA A 276 5.90 11.01 10.96
N PRO A 277 4.97 11.91 11.31
CA PRO A 277 3.51 11.84 11.22
C PRO A 277 2.90 12.59 10.00
N MET A 278 3.43 12.47 8.80
CA MET A 278 2.91 13.16 7.61
C MET A 278 1.41 12.92 7.44
N ALA A 279 0.65 13.99 7.17
CA ALA A 279 -0.76 13.85 6.84
C ALA A 279 -0.92 13.13 5.50
N CYS A 280 -1.68 12.03 5.49
CA CYS A 280 -2.05 11.28 4.30
C CYS A 280 -3.45 10.68 4.44
N ARG A 281 -4.09 10.32 3.32
CA ARG A 281 -5.41 9.68 3.30
C ARG A 281 -5.32 8.23 3.77
N GLY A 282 -4.32 7.50 3.31
CA GLY A 282 -4.15 6.09 3.58
C GLY A 282 -2.95 5.51 2.83
N PHE A 283 -2.91 4.19 2.81
CA PHE A 283 -1.89 3.47 2.05
C PHE A 283 -2.49 2.31 1.23
N ILE A 284 -1.85 2.04 0.10
CA ILE A 284 -2.12 0.87 -0.72
C ILE A 284 -1.02 -0.17 -0.46
N TRP A 285 -1.45 -1.46 -0.33
CA TRP A 285 -0.58 -2.52 0.14
C TRP A 285 -0.65 -3.77 -0.74
N TYR A 286 0.49 -4.30 -1.16
CA TYR A 286 0.55 -5.58 -1.86
C TYR A 286 1.70 -6.43 -1.33
N GLN A 287 1.37 -7.32 -0.39
CA GLN A 287 2.31 -8.21 0.29
C GLN A 287 1.57 -9.48 0.76
N GLY A 288 2.30 -10.53 1.08
CA GLY A 288 1.79 -11.77 1.66
C GLY A 288 2.54 -13.01 1.17
N CYS A 289 3.10 -12.98 -0.05
CA CYS A 289 3.79 -14.16 -0.61
C CYS A 289 4.93 -14.66 0.28
N HIS A 290 5.68 -13.76 0.90
CA HIS A 290 6.78 -14.14 1.80
C HIS A 290 6.30 -14.70 3.16
N ASN A 291 5.03 -14.49 3.51
CA ASN A 291 4.40 -15.02 4.71
C ASN A 291 3.54 -16.27 4.44
N ALA A 292 3.67 -16.92 3.28
CA ALA A 292 2.80 -18.05 2.87
C ALA A 292 2.74 -19.21 3.87
N GLY A 293 3.79 -19.40 4.69
CA GLY A 293 3.82 -20.40 5.76
C GLY A 293 3.25 -19.96 7.11
N GLU A 294 2.69 -18.74 7.21
CA GLU A 294 2.29 -18.16 8.50
C GLU A 294 0.77 -18.05 8.71
N TYR A 295 -0.01 -18.72 7.91
CA TYR A 295 -1.45 -18.85 8.15
C TYR A 295 -1.71 -19.68 9.45
N PRO A 296 -2.65 -19.30 10.34
CA PRO A 296 -3.60 -18.17 10.24
C PRO A 296 -3.12 -16.83 10.83
N ARG A 297 -1.90 -16.76 11.36
CA ARG A 297 -1.35 -15.57 12.05
C ARG A 297 -1.29 -14.33 11.15
N TYR A 298 -1.28 -14.47 9.82
CA TYR A 298 -1.15 -13.35 8.89
C TYR A 298 -2.27 -12.30 9.04
N ALA A 299 -3.52 -12.71 9.32
CA ALA A 299 -4.60 -11.75 9.57
C ALA A 299 -4.32 -10.89 10.81
N VAL A 300 -3.79 -11.50 11.87
CA VAL A 300 -3.40 -10.80 13.11
C VAL A 300 -2.26 -9.82 12.83
N LYS A 301 -1.29 -10.21 12.00
CA LYS A 301 -0.18 -9.33 11.58
C LYS A 301 -0.66 -8.17 10.72
N MET A 302 -1.68 -8.34 9.90
CA MET A 302 -2.30 -7.23 9.16
C MET A 302 -2.95 -6.21 10.10
N HIS A 303 -3.62 -6.65 11.18
CA HIS A 303 -4.12 -5.75 12.22
C HIS A 303 -2.97 -5.01 12.93
N ALA A 304 -1.88 -5.71 13.24
CA ALA A 304 -0.70 -5.07 13.85
C ALA A 304 -0.10 -3.99 12.94
N LEU A 305 0.06 -4.30 11.65
CA LEU A 305 0.53 -3.33 10.65
C LEU A 305 -0.38 -2.11 10.61
N TYR A 306 -1.69 -2.32 10.42
CA TYR A 306 -2.68 -1.27 10.27
C TYR A 306 -2.74 -0.37 11.52
N ASN A 307 -2.92 -0.97 12.70
CA ASN A 307 -3.03 -0.23 13.97
C ASN A 307 -1.74 0.56 14.26
N GLY A 308 -0.59 -0.05 14.01
CA GLY A 308 0.69 0.61 14.18
C GLY A 308 0.84 1.83 13.26
N TRP A 309 0.53 1.69 11.97
CA TRP A 309 0.60 2.81 11.03
C TRP A 309 -0.42 3.90 11.38
N ALA A 310 -1.66 3.55 11.70
CA ALA A 310 -2.68 4.51 12.12
C ALA A 310 -2.22 5.34 13.34
N LYS A 311 -1.59 4.68 14.33
CA LYS A 311 -1.05 5.31 15.53
C LYS A 311 0.13 6.25 15.21
N GLU A 312 1.12 5.76 14.46
CA GLU A 312 2.34 6.54 14.15
C GLU A 312 2.07 7.74 13.22
N PHE A 313 1.13 7.61 12.29
CA PHE A 313 0.68 8.73 11.45
C PHE A 313 -0.35 9.64 12.15
N GLY A 314 -0.77 9.32 13.38
CA GLY A 314 -1.77 10.08 14.10
C GLY A 314 -3.12 10.16 13.38
N ASN A 315 -3.49 9.12 12.65
CA ASN A 315 -4.69 9.08 11.82
C ASN A 315 -5.54 7.84 12.13
N PRO A 316 -6.51 7.92 13.05
CA PRO A 316 -7.37 6.78 13.41
C PRO A 316 -8.28 6.32 12.26
N ASP A 317 -8.48 7.18 11.25
CA ASP A 317 -9.28 6.89 10.05
C ASP A 317 -8.39 6.58 8.83
N LEU A 318 -7.13 6.23 9.05
CA LEU A 318 -6.19 5.87 8.00
C LEU A 318 -6.77 4.76 7.12
N LYS A 319 -6.81 4.95 5.81
CA LYS A 319 -7.34 3.92 4.90
C LYS A 319 -6.27 2.92 4.51
N LEU A 320 -6.66 1.65 4.45
CA LEU A 320 -5.83 0.56 3.94
C LEU A 320 -6.55 -0.14 2.80
N TYR A 321 -6.14 0.12 1.56
CA TYR A 321 -6.61 -0.63 0.41
C TYR A 321 -5.52 -1.59 -0.04
N PHE A 322 -5.83 -2.89 -0.09
CA PHE A 322 -4.81 -3.90 -0.32
C PHE A 322 -5.23 -4.92 -1.36
N VAL A 323 -4.25 -5.64 -1.88
CA VAL A 323 -4.42 -6.62 -2.94
C VAL A 323 -4.50 -8.01 -2.33
N GLN A 324 -5.58 -8.76 -2.61
CA GLN A 324 -5.60 -10.20 -2.38
C GLN A 324 -4.56 -10.85 -3.30
N LEU A 325 -3.72 -11.73 -2.74
CA LEU A 325 -2.74 -12.43 -3.56
C LEU A 325 -3.41 -13.18 -4.71
N THR A 326 -2.76 -13.21 -5.86
CA THR A 326 -3.23 -14.02 -6.98
C THR A 326 -2.90 -15.49 -6.75
N PRO A 327 -3.73 -16.43 -7.24
CA PRO A 327 -3.37 -17.85 -7.23
C PRO A 327 -2.04 -18.08 -7.95
N TRP A 328 -1.18 -18.86 -7.31
CA TRP A 328 0.11 -19.29 -7.85
C TRP A 328 0.47 -20.64 -7.23
N GLY A 329 1.12 -21.54 -7.92
CA GLY A 329 1.38 -22.94 -7.58
C GLY A 329 1.85 -23.32 -6.16
N ASN A 330 1.76 -22.40 -5.19
CA ASN A 330 2.07 -22.62 -3.78
C ASN A 330 0.77 -22.68 -2.95
N PRO A 331 0.43 -23.82 -2.31
CA PRO A 331 -0.78 -23.94 -1.48
C PRO A 331 -0.87 -22.94 -0.33
N GLY A 332 0.28 -22.45 0.18
CA GLY A 332 0.32 -21.42 1.21
C GLY A 332 -0.29 -20.09 0.78
N ILE A 333 -0.34 -19.81 -0.52
CA ILE A 333 -0.95 -18.58 -1.07
C ILE A 333 -2.47 -18.58 -0.84
N ALA A 334 -3.16 -19.69 -1.08
CA ALA A 334 -4.60 -19.81 -0.81
C ALA A 334 -4.93 -19.54 0.67
N ASN A 335 -4.09 -20.04 1.59
CA ASN A 335 -4.24 -19.77 3.00
C ASN A 335 -4.04 -18.26 3.33
N ILE A 336 -3.08 -17.58 2.72
CA ILE A 336 -2.90 -16.13 2.89
C ILE A 336 -4.11 -15.38 2.33
N GLN A 337 -4.70 -15.79 1.21
CA GLN A 337 -5.93 -15.18 0.68
C GLN A 337 -7.07 -15.25 1.70
N MET A 338 -7.20 -16.35 2.45
CA MET A 338 -8.20 -16.48 3.52
C MET A 338 -7.91 -15.54 4.69
N ALA A 339 -6.65 -15.41 5.08
CA ALA A 339 -6.24 -14.45 6.11
C ALA A 339 -6.50 -13.00 5.69
N GLN A 340 -6.24 -12.66 4.43
CA GLN A 340 -6.53 -11.34 3.84
C GLN A 340 -8.04 -11.06 3.83
N ALA A 341 -8.85 -12.03 3.42
CA ALA A 341 -10.31 -11.91 3.44
C ALA A 341 -10.88 -11.81 4.87
N LYS A 342 -10.26 -12.49 5.85
CA LYS A 342 -10.61 -12.36 7.27
C LYS A 342 -10.36 -10.93 7.76
N PHE A 343 -9.17 -10.40 7.55
CA PHE A 343 -8.80 -9.04 7.93
C PHE A 343 -9.74 -7.98 7.31
N GLU A 344 -10.07 -8.12 6.01
CA GLU A 344 -10.99 -7.19 5.32
C GLU A 344 -12.38 -7.15 5.96
N ARG A 345 -12.89 -8.29 6.44
CA ARG A 345 -14.18 -8.33 7.14
C ARG A 345 -14.13 -7.70 8.54
N GLU A 346 -12.97 -7.73 9.19
CA GLU A 346 -12.78 -7.26 10.57
C GLU A 346 -12.41 -5.78 10.66
N GLU A 347 -11.80 -5.21 9.58
CA GLU A 347 -11.33 -3.83 9.58
C GLU A 347 -12.16 -2.94 8.65
N LYS A 348 -12.97 -2.03 9.24
CA LYS A 348 -13.88 -1.13 8.49
C LYS A 348 -13.19 -0.17 7.53
N ASN A 349 -11.94 0.22 7.85
CA ASN A 349 -11.15 1.14 7.02
C ASN A 349 -10.34 0.41 5.94
N ALA A 350 -10.45 -0.92 5.88
CA ALA A 350 -9.78 -1.74 4.87
C ALA A 350 -10.68 -2.04 3.66
N GLY A 351 -10.04 -2.28 2.51
CA GLY A 351 -10.70 -2.76 1.30
C GLY A 351 -9.78 -3.66 0.50
N MET A 352 -10.28 -4.82 0.06
CA MET A 352 -9.49 -5.86 -0.60
C MET A 352 -9.78 -5.94 -2.10
N ALA A 353 -8.82 -5.52 -2.92
CA ALA A 353 -8.88 -5.70 -4.37
C ALA A 353 -8.58 -7.15 -4.76
N VAL A 354 -9.59 -7.86 -5.25
CA VAL A 354 -9.45 -9.23 -5.75
C VAL A 354 -8.92 -9.22 -7.17
N ILE A 355 -7.86 -10.01 -7.45
CA ILE A 355 -7.17 -10.03 -8.73
C ILE A 355 -6.92 -11.47 -9.25
N ASN A 356 -7.78 -12.40 -8.88
CA ASN A 356 -7.66 -13.82 -9.21
C ASN A 356 -7.60 -14.11 -10.72
N ASP A 357 -8.13 -13.20 -11.54
CA ASP A 357 -8.24 -13.29 -12.99
C ASP A 357 -7.04 -12.72 -13.76
N VAL A 358 -6.22 -11.88 -13.11
CA VAL A 358 -5.06 -11.23 -13.75
C VAL A 358 -3.71 -11.84 -13.34
N GLY A 359 -3.74 -12.92 -12.57
CA GLY A 359 -2.56 -13.65 -12.16
C GLY A 359 -1.82 -14.31 -13.33
N ASN A 360 -0.54 -14.55 -13.16
CA ASN A 360 0.23 -15.45 -14.00
C ASN A 360 0.46 -16.76 -13.24
N LEU A 361 0.05 -17.89 -13.83
CA LEU A 361 0.16 -19.20 -13.17
C LEU A 361 1.61 -19.69 -13.07
N ASP A 362 2.48 -19.19 -13.94
CA ASP A 362 3.90 -19.55 -14.03
C ASP A 362 4.81 -18.55 -13.33
N ASP A 363 4.30 -17.36 -12.96
CA ASP A 363 5.06 -16.33 -12.27
C ASP A 363 4.21 -15.68 -11.14
N ILE A 364 4.78 -15.62 -9.96
CA ILE A 364 4.20 -14.95 -8.79
C ILE A 364 3.95 -13.44 -9.01
N HIS A 365 4.49 -12.87 -10.11
CA HIS A 365 4.43 -11.45 -10.44
C HIS A 365 3.49 -11.18 -11.62
N PRO A 366 2.19 -10.94 -11.41
CA PRO A 366 1.28 -10.53 -12.48
C PRO A 366 1.77 -9.25 -13.16
N ASN A 367 1.82 -9.24 -14.49
CA ASN A 367 2.27 -8.07 -15.25
C ASN A 367 1.24 -6.94 -15.30
N ASP A 368 -0.06 -7.26 -15.23
CA ASP A 368 -1.15 -6.28 -15.31
C ASP A 368 -1.32 -5.47 -14.00
N LYS A 369 -0.36 -4.60 -13.70
CA LYS A 369 -0.44 -3.69 -12.55
C LYS A 369 -1.49 -2.58 -12.73
N ARG A 370 -1.91 -2.32 -13.96
CA ARG A 370 -2.96 -1.33 -14.26
C ARG A 370 -4.32 -1.79 -13.76
N THR A 371 -4.73 -3.03 -14.04
CA THR A 371 -5.98 -3.58 -13.50
C THR A 371 -5.96 -3.65 -11.97
N VAL A 372 -4.82 -4.04 -11.38
CA VAL A 372 -4.63 -4.03 -9.92
C VAL A 372 -4.89 -2.64 -9.35
N ALA A 373 -4.21 -1.63 -9.86
CA ALA A 373 -4.34 -0.24 -9.42
C ALA A 373 -5.76 0.31 -9.60
N LYS A 374 -6.39 0.01 -10.74
CA LYS A 374 -7.77 0.41 -11.00
C LYS A 374 -8.73 -0.19 -9.98
N ARG A 375 -8.58 -1.47 -9.59
CA ARG A 375 -9.45 -2.07 -8.56
C ARG A 375 -9.21 -1.46 -7.19
N LEU A 376 -7.96 -1.14 -6.84
CA LEU A 376 -7.65 -0.39 -5.61
C LEU A 376 -8.30 1.00 -5.62
N SER A 377 -8.25 1.72 -6.75
CA SER A 377 -8.82 3.07 -6.83
C SER A 377 -10.35 3.10 -6.68
N LEU A 378 -11.06 2.00 -6.99
CA LEU A 378 -12.51 1.91 -6.79
C LEU A 378 -12.89 2.10 -5.32
N PHE A 379 -12.09 1.57 -4.38
CA PHE A 379 -12.31 1.76 -2.95
C PHE A 379 -12.21 3.23 -2.56
N ALA A 380 -11.14 3.91 -2.97
CA ALA A 380 -10.95 5.32 -2.70
C ALA A 380 -12.07 6.17 -3.32
N LEU A 381 -12.39 5.95 -4.60
CA LEU A 381 -13.46 6.68 -5.29
C LEU A 381 -14.79 6.53 -4.58
N LYS A 382 -15.15 5.33 -4.14
CA LYS A 382 -16.41 5.05 -3.46
C LYS A 382 -16.45 5.60 -2.04
N ARG A 383 -15.43 5.24 -1.23
CA ARG A 383 -15.46 5.41 0.23
C ARG A 383 -14.92 6.76 0.69
N ASP A 384 -13.95 7.34 -0.06
CA ASP A 384 -13.31 8.59 0.34
C ASP A 384 -13.73 9.79 -0.52
N TYR A 385 -14.17 9.55 -1.77
CA TYR A 385 -14.47 10.63 -2.71
C TYR A 385 -15.93 10.66 -3.18
N GLY A 386 -16.81 9.84 -2.57
CA GLY A 386 -18.27 9.94 -2.71
C GLY A 386 -18.85 9.48 -4.06
N TRP A 387 -18.12 8.67 -4.84
CA TRP A 387 -18.61 8.10 -6.11
C TRP A 387 -19.59 6.96 -5.84
N SER A 388 -20.82 7.27 -5.44
CA SER A 388 -21.83 6.31 -4.96
C SER A 388 -22.15 5.19 -5.96
N GLN A 389 -22.07 5.44 -7.27
CA GLN A 389 -22.34 4.48 -8.35
C GLN A 389 -21.21 3.46 -8.60
N VAL A 390 -20.02 3.64 -7.98
CA VAL A 390 -18.91 2.72 -8.12
C VAL A 390 -19.16 1.48 -7.27
N GLN A 391 -18.94 0.30 -7.85
CA GLN A 391 -18.85 -0.97 -7.14
C GLN A 391 -17.37 -1.27 -6.87
N GLU A 392 -16.98 -1.29 -5.61
CA GLU A 392 -15.59 -1.51 -5.20
C GLU A 392 -15.34 -2.93 -4.72
N ASN A 393 -16.31 -3.53 -4.02
CA ASN A 393 -16.16 -4.86 -3.44
C ASN A 393 -16.41 -5.95 -4.49
N ALA A 394 -15.50 -6.90 -4.55
CA ALA A 394 -15.67 -8.14 -5.28
C ALA A 394 -16.83 -8.96 -4.71
N PRO A 395 -17.48 -9.85 -5.50
CA PRO A 395 -18.42 -10.81 -4.95
C PRO A 395 -17.73 -11.71 -3.93
N THR A 396 -18.43 -12.00 -2.85
CA THR A 396 -18.05 -12.96 -1.79
C THR A 396 -19.23 -13.86 -1.50
N VAL A 397 -19.01 -15.06 -0.99
CA VAL A 397 -20.10 -15.95 -0.61
C VAL A 397 -20.89 -15.31 0.53
N LYS A 398 -22.21 -15.17 0.32
CA LYS A 398 -23.17 -14.71 1.31
C LYS A 398 -23.69 -15.86 2.16
N ASP A 399 -24.10 -16.93 1.47
CA ASP A 399 -24.65 -18.13 2.09
C ASP A 399 -24.45 -19.35 1.19
N TRP A 400 -24.43 -20.52 1.79
CA TRP A 400 -24.37 -21.80 1.08
C TRP A 400 -25.29 -22.83 1.70
N LYS A 401 -25.92 -23.64 0.86
CA LYS A 401 -26.90 -24.66 1.28
C LYS A 401 -26.73 -25.93 0.48
N VAL A 402 -26.75 -27.05 1.17
CA VAL A 402 -26.77 -28.39 0.56
C VAL A 402 -28.21 -28.72 0.15
N GLU A 403 -28.41 -29.08 -1.12
CA GLU A 403 -29.68 -29.48 -1.74
C GLU A 403 -29.51 -30.86 -2.36
N GLY A 404 -29.64 -31.94 -1.55
CA GLY A 404 -29.34 -33.30 -1.95
C GLY A 404 -27.86 -33.48 -2.27
N ASP A 405 -27.54 -33.87 -3.50
CA ASP A 405 -26.17 -34.02 -4.03
C ASP A 405 -25.55 -32.71 -4.54
N LYS A 406 -26.27 -31.59 -4.40
CA LYS A 406 -25.89 -30.27 -4.91
C LYS A 406 -25.63 -29.28 -3.80
N VAL A 407 -24.89 -28.23 -4.14
CA VAL A 407 -24.66 -27.05 -3.28
C VAL A 407 -25.13 -25.80 -3.99
N ARG A 408 -25.97 -25.04 -3.33
CA ARG A 408 -26.34 -23.69 -3.75
C ARG A 408 -25.50 -22.65 -3.04
N LEU A 409 -24.88 -21.76 -3.81
CA LEU A 409 -24.14 -20.61 -3.35
C LEU A 409 -24.88 -19.33 -3.72
N THR A 410 -25.01 -18.42 -2.77
CA THR A 410 -25.43 -17.03 -3.01
C THR A 410 -24.32 -16.07 -2.66
N PHE A 411 -24.39 -14.84 -3.19
CA PHE A 411 -23.25 -13.93 -3.14
C PHE A 411 -23.66 -12.52 -2.68
N ASN A 412 -22.75 -11.88 -1.92
CA ASN A 412 -22.78 -10.44 -1.67
C ASN A 412 -22.18 -9.69 -2.87
N ASN A 413 -22.45 -8.39 -2.95
CA ASN A 413 -21.84 -7.45 -3.89
C ASN A 413 -22.07 -7.77 -5.36
N THR A 414 -23.13 -8.51 -5.69
CA THR A 414 -23.54 -8.77 -7.06
C THR A 414 -25.02 -9.10 -7.13
N LYS A 415 -25.63 -8.82 -8.27
CA LYS A 415 -27.00 -9.24 -8.61
C LYS A 415 -27.02 -10.51 -9.46
N GLU A 416 -25.99 -10.71 -10.27
CA GLU A 416 -25.85 -11.82 -11.21
C GLU A 416 -24.41 -12.33 -11.24
N ILE A 417 -24.26 -13.62 -11.45
CA ILE A 417 -22.97 -14.28 -11.62
C ILE A 417 -22.78 -14.70 -13.07
N TYR A 418 -21.59 -14.48 -13.58
CA TYR A 418 -21.13 -14.85 -14.90
C TYR A 418 -19.92 -15.77 -14.80
N ILE A 419 -19.84 -16.76 -15.69
CA ILE A 419 -18.66 -17.62 -15.88
C ILE A 419 -18.02 -17.23 -17.20
N TYR A 420 -16.73 -16.98 -17.18
CA TYR A 420 -15.96 -16.64 -18.38
C TYR A 420 -14.79 -17.60 -18.56
N ASN A 421 -14.85 -18.40 -19.62
CA ASN A 421 -13.74 -19.21 -20.13
C ASN A 421 -13.57 -18.91 -21.60
N ALA A 422 -12.32 -18.81 -22.07
CA ALA A 422 -12.00 -18.50 -23.46
C ALA A 422 -12.53 -19.56 -24.45
N ASP A 423 -12.59 -20.80 -24.00
CA ASP A 423 -13.15 -21.94 -24.73
C ASP A 423 -14.66 -22.14 -24.57
N ARG A 424 -15.31 -21.22 -23.82
CA ARG A 424 -16.73 -21.26 -23.43
C ARG A 424 -17.13 -22.48 -22.60
N SER A 425 -16.18 -23.19 -22.01
CA SER A 425 -16.48 -24.25 -21.05
C SER A 425 -17.10 -23.68 -19.77
N LEU A 426 -17.74 -24.51 -18.97
CA LEU A 426 -18.26 -24.19 -17.64
C LEU A 426 -17.35 -24.73 -16.54
N ASP A 427 -16.11 -25.06 -16.87
CA ASP A 427 -15.15 -25.54 -15.90
C ASP A 427 -14.84 -24.47 -14.87
N LEU A 428 -14.79 -24.87 -13.63
CA LEU A 428 -14.56 -24.01 -12.47
C LEU A 428 -13.31 -24.44 -11.72
N ALA A 429 -12.57 -23.49 -11.22
CA ALA A 429 -11.55 -23.72 -10.19
C ALA A 429 -12.19 -23.97 -8.80
N MET A 430 -13.24 -24.79 -8.78
CA MET A 430 -14.06 -25.08 -7.59
C MET A 430 -14.15 -26.57 -7.36
N GLU A 431 -14.15 -26.98 -6.10
CA GLU A 431 -14.26 -28.38 -5.72
C GLU A 431 -15.25 -28.56 -4.57
N ILE A 432 -15.86 -29.74 -4.54
CA ILE A 432 -16.75 -30.19 -3.47
C ILE A 432 -16.11 -31.42 -2.80
N CYS A 433 -16.18 -31.49 -1.48
CA CYS A 433 -15.73 -32.61 -0.69
C CYS A 433 -16.92 -33.22 0.04
N GLY A 434 -17.04 -34.54 -0.02
CA GLY A 434 -18.02 -35.34 0.73
C GLY A 434 -17.50 -35.77 2.10
N ALA A 435 -18.20 -36.73 2.72
CA ALA A 435 -17.81 -37.32 4.01
C ALA A 435 -16.50 -38.13 3.95
N ASP A 436 -16.11 -38.56 2.74
CA ASP A 436 -14.85 -39.29 2.46
C ASP A 436 -13.59 -38.41 2.56
N GLY A 437 -13.75 -37.09 2.69
CA GLY A 437 -12.64 -36.16 2.73
C GLY A 437 -11.97 -35.90 1.39
N VAL A 438 -12.48 -36.48 0.29
CA VAL A 438 -11.89 -36.37 -1.04
C VAL A 438 -12.50 -35.18 -1.79
N TRP A 439 -11.64 -34.29 -2.28
CA TRP A 439 -12.04 -33.14 -3.09
C TRP A 439 -12.24 -33.57 -4.54
N LYS A 440 -13.38 -33.22 -5.13
CA LYS A 440 -13.73 -33.52 -6.53
C LYS A 440 -14.16 -32.25 -7.27
N PRO A 441 -13.80 -32.10 -8.55
CA PRO A 441 -14.16 -30.93 -9.35
C PRO A 441 -15.66 -30.68 -9.38
N ALA A 442 -16.08 -29.45 -9.15
CA ALA A 442 -17.47 -29.05 -9.22
C ALA A 442 -17.88 -28.69 -10.65
N LYS A 443 -19.11 -29.04 -11.01
CA LYS A 443 -19.77 -28.64 -12.26
C LYS A 443 -20.95 -27.73 -11.96
N VAL A 444 -21.21 -26.75 -12.86
CA VAL A 444 -22.36 -25.85 -12.77
C VAL A 444 -23.61 -26.56 -13.28
N MET A 445 -24.68 -26.49 -12.49
CA MET A 445 -25.95 -27.17 -12.77
C MET A 445 -27.05 -26.23 -13.26
N ASN A 446 -26.88 -24.91 -13.11
CA ASN A 446 -27.91 -23.90 -13.44
C ASN A 446 -27.45 -22.83 -14.44
N ALA A 447 -26.44 -23.15 -15.27
CA ALA A 447 -26.00 -22.23 -16.31
C ALA A 447 -27.10 -21.99 -17.35
N LYS A 448 -27.30 -20.73 -17.71
CA LYS A 448 -28.17 -20.32 -18.81
C LYS A 448 -27.29 -19.93 -19.98
N GLU A 449 -27.47 -20.57 -21.13
CA GLU A 449 -26.81 -20.13 -22.35
C GLU A 449 -27.30 -18.72 -22.71
N LEU A 450 -26.42 -17.75 -22.65
CA LEU A 450 -26.65 -16.45 -23.26
C LEU A 450 -26.05 -16.46 -24.67
N THR A 451 -26.90 -16.67 -25.64
CA THR A 451 -26.62 -16.34 -27.05
C THR A 451 -26.72 -14.82 -27.23
N GLY A 452 -25.83 -14.04 -26.59
CA GLY A 452 -25.90 -12.59 -26.72
C GLY A 452 -24.81 -11.87 -25.96
N LYS A 453 -24.18 -10.90 -26.62
CA LYS A 453 -23.20 -10.01 -26.04
C LYS A 453 -23.89 -9.02 -25.11
N LYS A 454 -23.79 -9.18 -23.80
CA LYS A 454 -24.25 -8.17 -22.85
C LYS A 454 -23.19 -7.08 -22.71
N ALA A 455 -23.57 -5.83 -22.97
CA ALA A 455 -22.69 -4.69 -22.75
C ALA A 455 -22.80 -4.26 -21.29
N VAL A 456 -21.69 -4.31 -20.57
CA VAL A 456 -21.54 -3.65 -19.27
C VAL A 456 -20.76 -2.36 -19.52
N GLY A 457 -21.48 -1.23 -19.58
CA GLY A 457 -20.93 0.03 -20.06
C GLY A 457 -20.53 -0.06 -21.56
N LYS A 458 -19.33 0.44 -21.90
CA LYS A 458 -18.79 0.38 -23.29
C LYS A 458 -18.08 -0.95 -23.62
N ARG A 459 -17.98 -1.88 -22.67
CA ARG A 459 -17.30 -3.18 -22.86
C ARG A 459 -18.31 -4.30 -23.09
N LYS A 460 -18.09 -5.10 -24.11
CA LYS A 460 -18.81 -6.36 -24.31
C LYS A 460 -18.16 -7.41 -23.43
N PHE A 461 -18.91 -7.95 -22.49
CA PHE A 461 -18.50 -9.08 -21.64
C PHE A 461 -19.11 -10.35 -22.25
N ASP A 462 -18.27 -11.27 -22.65
CA ASP A 462 -18.65 -12.53 -23.32
C ASP A 462 -18.56 -13.66 -22.28
N GLY A 463 -19.53 -13.70 -21.34
CA GLY A 463 -19.58 -14.73 -20.31
C GLY A 463 -20.94 -15.41 -20.26
N THR A 464 -20.98 -16.64 -19.77
CA THR A 464 -22.23 -17.38 -19.55
C THR A 464 -22.89 -16.87 -18.26
N LEU A 465 -24.13 -16.37 -18.39
CA LEU A 465 -24.94 -15.98 -17.23
C LEU A 465 -25.43 -17.24 -16.49
N VAL A 466 -25.22 -17.27 -15.18
CA VAL A 466 -25.71 -18.32 -14.30
C VAL A 466 -26.96 -17.88 -13.54
N GLY A 467 -27.11 -16.60 -13.24
CA GLY A 467 -28.21 -15.99 -12.49
C GLY A 467 -27.78 -15.42 -11.14
N GLU A 468 -28.70 -15.33 -10.20
CA GLU A 468 -28.46 -14.70 -8.87
C GLU A 468 -27.57 -15.54 -7.95
N GLY A 469 -27.44 -16.85 -8.22
CA GLY A 469 -26.62 -17.79 -7.45
C GLY A 469 -26.11 -18.93 -8.29
N LEU A 470 -25.16 -19.67 -7.74
CA LEU A 470 -24.51 -20.79 -8.38
C LEU A 470 -25.00 -22.10 -7.76
N LEU A 471 -25.56 -22.99 -8.57
CA LEU A 471 -25.87 -24.37 -8.18
C LEU A 471 -24.78 -25.29 -8.75
N ILE A 472 -24.08 -26.02 -7.88
CA ILE A 472 -22.97 -26.88 -8.26
C ILE A 472 -23.16 -28.30 -7.74
N ALA A 473 -22.56 -29.28 -8.43
CA ALA A 473 -22.45 -30.65 -8.00
C ALA A 473 -21.10 -31.22 -8.40
N ALA A 474 -20.67 -32.30 -7.76
CA ALA A 474 -19.46 -33.03 -8.13
C ALA A 474 -19.78 -34.51 -8.30
N GLU A 475 -19.23 -35.15 -9.33
CA GLU A 475 -19.46 -36.55 -9.63
C GLU A 475 -19.02 -37.47 -8.48
N GLY A 476 -19.92 -38.34 -8.04
CA GLY A 476 -19.67 -39.26 -6.93
C GLY A 476 -19.62 -38.60 -5.54
N VAL A 477 -20.18 -37.40 -5.37
CA VAL A 477 -20.39 -36.75 -4.06
C VAL A 477 -21.88 -36.68 -3.80
N ALA A 478 -22.42 -37.65 -3.06
CA ALA A 478 -23.84 -37.70 -2.71
C ALA A 478 -24.22 -36.77 -1.57
N GLU A 479 -23.29 -36.54 -0.64
CA GLU A 479 -23.46 -35.68 0.53
C GLU A 479 -22.35 -34.64 0.62
N PRO A 480 -22.48 -33.48 -0.01
CA PRO A 480 -21.52 -32.39 0.08
C PRO A 480 -21.32 -31.91 1.53
N LYS A 481 -20.07 -31.81 1.99
CA LYS A 481 -19.70 -31.32 3.33
C LYS A 481 -18.89 -30.05 3.26
N LYS A 482 -18.06 -29.89 2.21
CA LYS A 482 -17.17 -28.73 2.05
C LYS A 482 -17.13 -28.28 0.60
N VAL A 483 -16.92 -26.98 0.40
CA VAL A 483 -16.72 -26.38 -0.92
C VAL A 483 -15.53 -25.46 -0.87
N ARG A 484 -14.66 -25.44 -1.90
CA ARG A 484 -13.57 -24.49 -2.01
C ARG A 484 -13.44 -23.93 -3.43
N TYR A 485 -12.99 -22.70 -3.54
CA TYR A 485 -12.73 -22.01 -4.80
C TYR A 485 -11.31 -21.44 -4.80
N LEU A 486 -10.52 -21.75 -5.85
CA LEU A 486 -9.13 -21.33 -6.04
C LEU A 486 -8.16 -21.82 -4.95
N HIS A 487 -8.44 -22.94 -4.30
CA HIS A 487 -7.53 -23.62 -3.38
C HIS A 487 -6.68 -24.71 -4.05
N VAL A 488 -6.90 -24.99 -5.30
CA VAL A 488 -6.10 -25.93 -6.11
C VAL A 488 -5.23 -25.12 -7.06
N ALA A 489 -3.97 -25.46 -7.15
CA ALA A 489 -3.08 -24.83 -8.12
C ALA A 489 -3.22 -25.52 -9.49
N PRO A 490 -2.90 -24.83 -10.58
CA PRO A 490 -2.91 -23.39 -10.84
C PRO A 490 -4.12 -23.01 -11.70
N TRP A 491 -5.10 -22.30 -11.13
CA TRP A 491 -6.28 -21.83 -11.87
C TRP A 491 -6.41 -20.31 -11.77
N ARG A 492 -6.82 -19.68 -12.86
CA ARG A 492 -7.31 -18.29 -12.83
C ARG A 492 -8.77 -18.27 -12.43
N GLY A 493 -9.15 -17.26 -11.67
CA GLY A 493 -10.54 -17.00 -11.36
C GLY A 493 -11.33 -16.67 -12.64
N ASN A 494 -12.45 -17.36 -12.81
CA ASN A 494 -13.30 -17.24 -14.00
C ASN A 494 -14.77 -16.94 -13.69
N ILE A 495 -15.07 -16.67 -12.41
CA ILE A 495 -16.41 -16.30 -11.93
C ILE A 495 -16.44 -14.80 -11.65
N TYR A 496 -17.43 -14.09 -12.18
CA TYR A 496 -17.52 -12.63 -12.12
C TYR A 496 -18.90 -12.14 -11.71
N SER A 497 -18.93 -10.95 -11.10
CA SER A 497 -20.14 -10.18 -10.87
C SER A 497 -20.65 -9.51 -12.15
N ASP A 498 -21.88 -8.98 -12.09
CA ASP A 498 -22.47 -8.09 -13.11
C ASP A 498 -21.68 -6.79 -13.33
N ARG A 499 -20.69 -6.49 -12.48
CA ARG A 499 -19.75 -5.37 -12.61
C ARG A 499 -18.35 -5.78 -13.05
N CYS A 500 -18.17 -7.01 -13.52
CA CYS A 500 -16.91 -7.57 -13.99
C CYS A 500 -15.81 -7.62 -12.92
N LEU A 501 -16.19 -7.73 -11.63
CA LEU A 501 -15.26 -8.02 -10.55
C LEU A 501 -15.21 -9.52 -10.30
N PRO A 502 -14.01 -10.13 -10.15
CA PRO A 502 -13.88 -11.57 -9.97
C PRO A 502 -14.31 -11.98 -8.56
N LEU A 503 -14.88 -13.18 -8.43
CA LEU A 503 -15.23 -13.79 -7.15
C LEU A 503 -13.98 -14.00 -6.30
N ALA A 504 -14.06 -13.57 -5.04
CA ALA A 504 -13.00 -13.84 -4.06
C ALA A 504 -12.86 -15.34 -3.78
N SER A 505 -11.64 -15.80 -3.52
CA SER A 505 -11.38 -17.18 -3.11
C SER A 505 -12.02 -17.48 -1.74
N PHE A 506 -12.45 -18.72 -1.54
CA PHE A 506 -13.10 -19.15 -0.30
C PHE A 506 -12.94 -20.65 -0.02
N ILE A 507 -13.15 -21.03 1.23
CA ILE A 507 -13.41 -22.38 1.69
C ILE A 507 -14.60 -22.33 2.65
N LEU A 508 -15.52 -23.29 2.51
CA LEU A 508 -16.76 -23.42 3.29
C LEU A 508 -16.86 -24.85 3.83
N GLY A 509 -17.57 -25.03 4.95
CA GLY A 509 -17.73 -26.28 5.65
C GLY A 509 -16.60 -26.55 6.65
N GLU A 510 -16.84 -27.45 7.60
CA GLU A 510 -15.91 -27.88 8.65
C GLU A 510 -15.13 -29.15 8.29
#